data_686d69c3f4a289c744efc5b1dc417d62
#
_entry.id   686d69c3f4a289c744efc5b1dc417d62
#
_cell.length_a   1.000
_cell.length_b   1.000
_cell.length_c   1.000
_cell.angle_alpha   90.00
_cell.angle_beta   90.00
_cell.angle_gamma   90.00
#
_symmetry.space_group_name_H-M   'P 1'
#
loop_
_entity.id
_entity.type
_entity.pdbx_description
1 polymer ?
#
loop_
_entity_poly.entity_id
_entity_poly.type
_entity_poly.pdbx_seq_one_letter_code
_entity_poly.pdbx_strand_id
1 'polypeptide(L)'
;MRRCARWFILTGILFLAACSETGTGGFGSGSSFGTDPAGAIGDPTSPAYFQSAIGDRVVFEIDQSSLTEAGRVVLDGQADWLLENGDYSILVEGHADEQGTRAYNLA
;
A
#
# COMPACT_ATOMS: atom_id res chain seq x y z
N MET A 1 -53.65 46.34 -33.21
CA MET A 1 -53.88 46.72 -31.79
C MET A 1 -53.14 45.73 -30.91
N ARG A 2 -52.09 46.23 -30.32
CA ARG A 2 -51.73 46.16 -28.89
C ARG A 2 -51.35 44.78 -28.38
N ARG A 3 -49.99 44.65 -28.15
CA ARG A 3 -49.37 44.69 -26.80
C ARG A 3 -49.47 43.35 -26.10
N CYS A 4 -48.50 42.76 -25.54
CA CYS A 4 -47.31 43.11 -24.75
C CYS A 4 -46.46 41.83 -24.72
N ALA A 5 -45.20 41.86 -25.00
CA ALA A 5 -44.12 42.11 -24.05
C ALA A 5 -44.23 41.33 -22.73
N ARG A 6 -43.28 40.48 -22.53
CA ARG A 6 -42.65 40.19 -21.23
C ARG A 6 -41.99 38.80 -21.34
N TRP A 7 -40.72 38.74 -21.69
CA TRP A 7 -39.58 38.90 -20.83
C TRP A 7 -39.70 38.07 -19.55
N PHE A 8 -39.18 36.85 -19.61
CA PHE A 8 -38.66 36.20 -18.43
C PHE A 8 -37.28 35.62 -18.75
N ILE A 9 -36.30 36.38 -18.29
CA ILE A 9 -34.93 35.94 -18.05
C ILE A 9 -35.01 34.92 -16.96
N LEU A 10 -34.73 33.66 -17.26
CA LEU A 10 -34.49 32.64 -16.27
C LEU A 10 -33.00 32.46 -16.13
N THR A 11 -32.46 33.15 -15.18
CA THR A 11 -31.10 33.08 -14.69
C THR A 11 -30.85 31.67 -14.18
N GLY A 12 -30.05 30.92 -14.97
CA GLY A 12 -29.56 29.62 -14.53
C GLY A 12 -28.54 29.81 -13.42
N ILE A 13 -28.91 29.48 -12.22
CA ILE A 13 -27.99 29.40 -11.09
C ILE A 13 -27.24 28.09 -11.18
N LEU A 14 -25.99 28.18 -11.62
CA LEU A 14 -25.01 27.11 -11.63
C LEU A 14 -24.54 26.89 -10.19
N PHE A 15 -25.10 25.92 -9.51
CA PHE A 15 -24.58 25.48 -8.22
C PHE A 15 -23.29 24.70 -8.45
N LEU A 16 -22.16 25.38 -8.30
CA LEU A 16 -20.91 24.70 -8.03
C LEU A 16 -20.94 24.28 -6.56
N ALA A 17 -21.23 23.02 -6.31
CA ALA A 17 -20.97 22.40 -5.03
C ALA A 17 -19.46 22.19 -4.90
N ALA A 18 -18.78 23.15 -4.32
CA ALA A 18 -17.42 22.98 -3.84
C ALA A 18 -17.49 22.16 -2.56
N CYS A 19 -17.13 20.89 -2.63
CA CYS A 19 -16.79 20.11 -1.45
C CYS A 19 -15.47 20.64 -0.91
N SER A 20 -15.52 21.61 -0.02
CA SER A 20 -14.40 21.94 0.84
C SER A 20 -14.55 21.14 2.12
N GLU A 21 -13.85 20.05 2.19
CA GLU A 21 -13.72 19.25 3.39
C GLU A 21 -12.67 19.87 4.29
N THR A 22 -13.10 20.85 5.05
CA THR A 22 -12.35 21.36 6.20
C THR A 22 -12.82 20.58 7.41
N GLY A 23 -12.23 19.43 7.64
CA GLY A 23 -12.49 18.60 8.80
C GLY A 23 -11.79 19.14 10.02
N THR A 24 -12.52 19.85 10.85
CA THR A 24 -12.12 20.13 12.23
C THR A 24 -12.72 19.09 13.14
N GLY A 25 -11.85 18.35 13.85
CA GLY A 25 -12.06 17.68 15.10
C GLY A 25 -13.43 17.08 15.43
N GLY A 26 -13.47 15.77 15.45
CA GLY A 26 -14.54 15.00 16.06
C GLY A 26 -14.03 13.59 16.29
N PHE A 27 -13.69 13.25 17.54
CA PHE A 27 -13.51 11.89 17.99
C PHE A 27 -14.85 11.15 17.85
N GLY A 28 -15.05 10.52 16.72
CA GLY A 28 -16.17 9.64 16.47
C GLY A 28 -15.63 8.30 16.00
N SER A 29 -15.69 7.30 16.86
CA SER A 29 -15.51 5.90 16.52
C SER A 29 -16.46 5.54 15.37
N GLY A 30 -15.90 5.49 14.19
CA GLY A 30 -16.54 4.96 13.00
C GLY A 30 -15.46 4.26 12.20
N SER A 31 -15.16 3.02 12.56
CA SER A 31 -14.29 2.14 11.79
C SER A 31 -14.95 1.82 10.45
N SER A 32 -14.81 2.71 9.50
CA SER A 32 -14.89 2.35 8.10
C SER A 32 -13.54 1.75 7.72
N PHE A 33 -13.31 0.54 8.12
CA PHE A 33 -12.24 -0.26 7.52
C PHE A 33 -12.62 -0.43 6.05
N GLY A 34 -12.00 0.38 5.20
CA GLY A 34 -11.88 0.05 3.81
C GLY A 34 -11.37 -1.38 3.75
N THR A 35 -12.04 -2.22 3.00
CA THR A 35 -11.60 -3.58 2.72
C THR A 35 -10.31 -3.45 1.94
N ASP A 36 -9.19 -3.39 2.64
CA ASP A 36 -7.87 -3.50 2.01
C ASP A 36 -7.80 -4.92 1.44
N PRO A 37 -7.61 -5.07 0.13
CA PRO A 37 -7.54 -6.40 -0.48
C PRO A 37 -6.34 -7.22 0.02
N ALA A 38 -5.43 -6.59 0.77
CA ALA A 38 -4.26 -7.22 1.38
C ALA A 38 -4.49 -7.69 2.83
N GLY A 39 -5.69 -7.50 3.39
CA GLY A 39 -5.97 -7.80 4.79
C GLY A 39 -5.48 -6.72 5.75
N ALA A 40 -5.90 -6.78 6.99
CA ALA A 40 -5.50 -5.82 8.01
C ALA A 40 -4.08 -6.13 8.53
N ILE A 41 -3.27 -5.10 8.77
CA ILE A 41 -1.92 -5.24 9.36
C ILE A 41 -1.98 -5.98 10.72
N GLY A 42 -3.07 -5.88 11.44
CA GLY A 42 -3.30 -6.58 12.71
C GLY A 42 -3.72 -8.04 12.59
N ASP A 43 -4.00 -8.53 11.38
CA ASP A 43 -4.32 -9.94 11.16
C ASP A 43 -3.03 -10.72 10.86
N PRO A 44 -2.59 -11.61 11.77
CA PRO A 44 -1.34 -12.35 11.59
C PRO A 44 -1.34 -13.30 10.38
N THR A 45 -2.49 -13.60 9.81
CA THR A 45 -2.62 -14.44 8.61
C THR A 45 -2.61 -13.64 7.31
N SER A 46 -2.53 -12.32 7.38
CA SER A 46 -2.63 -11.44 6.20
C SER A 46 -1.27 -11.21 5.52
N PRO A 47 -1.24 -11.00 4.20
CA PRO A 47 -0.04 -10.55 3.50
C PRO A 47 0.51 -9.22 4.02
N ALA A 48 -0.36 -8.32 4.49
CA ALA A 48 0.06 -7.05 5.08
C ALA A 48 0.86 -7.25 6.39
N TYR A 49 0.46 -8.22 7.19
CA TYR A 49 1.22 -8.62 8.38
C TYR A 49 2.58 -9.20 8.01
N PHE A 50 2.63 -10.09 7.02
CA PHE A 50 3.89 -10.65 6.52
C PHE A 50 4.87 -9.55 6.13
N GLN A 51 4.43 -8.55 5.36
CA GLN A 51 5.28 -7.45 4.90
C GLN A 51 5.74 -6.53 6.04
N SER A 52 4.88 -6.24 7.01
CA SER A 52 5.13 -5.23 8.03
C SER A 52 5.78 -5.79 9.30
N ALA A 53 5.39 -6.97 9.75
CA ALA A 53 5.82 -7.56 11.02
C ALA A 53 6.97 -8.55 10.84
N ILE A 54 6.95 -9.35 9.78
CA ILE A 54 7.98 -10.35 9.50
C ILE A 54 9.06 -9.76 8.59
N GLY A 55 8.65 -9.00 7.59
CA GLY A 55 9.51 -8.38 6.59
C GLY A 55 9.57 -9.19 5.29
N ASP A 56 9.42 -8.50 4.17
CA ASP A 56 9.44 -9.09 2.82
C ASP A 56 10.81 -9.00 2.14
N ARG A 57 11.81 -8.48 2.83
CA ARG A 57 13.13 -8.22 2.26
C ARG A 57 14.26 -8.74 3.14
N VAL A 58 15.26 -9.28 2.45
CA VAL A 58 16.53 -9.69 3.05
C VAL A 58 17.63 -8.88 2.39
N VAL A 59 18.40 -8.16 3.18
CA VAL A 59 19.48 -7.29 2.70
C VAL A 59 20.81 -8.01 2.87
N PHE A 60 21.63 -7.98 1.83
CA PHE A 60 23.01 -8.46 1.86
C PHE A 60 23.96 -7.30 2.15
N GLU A 61 25.08 -7.61 2.76
CA GLU A 61 26.16 -6.61 2.91
C GLU A 61 26.82 -6.34 1.57
N ILE A 62 27.47 -5.17 1.51
CA ILE A 62 28.19 -4.73 0.30
C ILE A 62 29.20 -5.79 -0.07
N ASP A 63 29.22 -6.18 -1.35
CA ASP A 63 30.16 -7.13 -1.91
C ASP A 63 30.08 -8.56 -1.30
N GLN A 64 28.90 -8.92 -0.76
CA GLN A 64 28.66 -10.21 -0.15
C GLN A 64 27.47 -10.92 -0.81
N SER A 65 27.67 -12.22 -1.07
CA SER A 65 26.61 -13.11 -1.55
C SER A 65 26.08 -14.05 -0.44
N SER A 66 26.65 -13.96 0.75
CA SER A 66 26.26 -14.76 1.90
C SER A 66 25.27 -13.99 2.78
N LEU A 67 24.34 -14.75 3.39
CA LEU A 67 23.37 -14.18 4.32
C LEU A 67 24.04 -13.67 5.58
N THR A 68 23.64 -12.50 6.03
CA THR A 68 23.95 -12.01 7.36
C THR A 68 23.16 -12.77 8.42
N GLU A 69 23.57 -12.66 9.69
CA GLU A 69 22.78 -13.22 10.81
C GLU A 69 21.38 -12.60 10.86
N ALA A 70 21.27 -11.29 10.67
CA ALA A 70 19.99 -10.62 10.60
C ALA A 70 19.12 -11.12 9.43
N GLY A 71 19.73 -11.34 8.27
CA GLY A 71 19.06 -11.92 7.11
C GLY A 71 18.51 -13.32 7.37
N ARG A 72 19.25 -14.14 8.12
CA ARG A 72 18.80 -15.50 8.52
C ARG A 72 17.58 -15.44 9.42
N VAL A 73 17.59 -14.55 10.42
CA VAL A 73 16.43 -14.36 11.33
C VAL A 73 15.17 -13.97 10.58
N VAL A 74 15.29 -13.08 9.59
CA VAL A 74 14.14 -12.69 8.75
C VAL A 74 13.64 -13.88 7.93
N LEU A 75 14.54 -14.64 7.31
CA LEU A 75 14.16 -15.82 6.51
C LEU A 75 13.53 -16.92 7.36
N ASP A 76 14.03 -17.15 8.56
CA ASP A 76 13.44 -18.11 9.50
C ASP A 76 11.99 -17.69 9.84
N GLY A 77 11.78 -16.42 10.16
CA GLY A 77 10.43 -15.89 10.40
C GLY A 77 9.50 -15.98 9.18
N GLN A 78 10.02 -15.76 7.97
CA GLN A 78 9.26 -15.94 6.73
C GLN A 78 8.87 -17.41 6.51
N ALA A 79 9.81 -18.33 6.75
CA ALA A 79 9.56 -19.74 6.61
C ALA A 79 8.51 -20.24 7.62
N ASP A 80 8.62 -19.84 8.88
CA ASP A 80 7.66 -20.20 9.92
C ASP A 80 6.27 -19.70 9.56
N TRP A 81 6.15 -18.44 9.14
CA TRP A 81 4.86 -17.88 8.73
C TRP A 81 4.24 -18.62 7.53
N LEU A 82 5.03 -18.98 6.53
CA LEU A 82 4.56 -19.74 5.37
C LEU A 82 4.14 -21.18 5.72
N LEU A 83 4.80 -21.78 6.70
CA LEU A 83 4.40 -23.10 7.19
C LEU A 83 3.05 -23.05 7.93
N GLU A 84 2.79 -21.98 8.65
CA GLU A 84 1.51 -21.77 9.33
C GLU A 84 0.40 -21.35 8.37
N ASN A 85 0.74 -20.67 7.29
CA ASN A 85 -0.20 -20.12 6.30
C ASN A 85 0.03 -20.76 4.91
N GLY A 86 -0.11 -22.07 4.83
CA GLY A 86 0.18 -22.87 3.63
C GLY A 86 -0.67 -22.58 2.39
N ASP A 87 -1.70 -21.74 2.50
CA ASP A 87 -2.53 -21.30 1.38
C ASP A 87 -1.85 -20.22 0.52
N TYR A 88 -0.78 -19.64 1.02
CA TYR A 88 -0.02 -18.61 0.30
C TYR A 88 1.16 -19.22 -0.47
N SER A 89 1.48 -18.57 -1.58
CA SER A 89 2.70 -18.77 -2.33
C SER A 89 3.47 -17.45 -2.43
N ILE A 90 4.78 -17.52 -2.42
CA ILE A 90 5.64 -16.35 -2.56
C ILE A 90 6.45 -16.44 -3.86
N LEU A 91 6.78 -15.27 -4.40
CA LEU A 91 7.77 -15.12 -5.44
C LEU A 91 9.05 -14.58 -4.80
N VAL A 92 10.16 -15.29 -5.02
CA VAL A 92 11.47 -14.85 -4.54
C VAL A 92 12.19 -14.15 -5.69
N GLU A 93 12.52 -12.89 -5.49
CA GLU A 93 13.23 -12.07 -6.47
C GLU A 93 14.59 -11.64 -5.91
N GLY A 94 15.63 -11.78 -6.71
CA GLY A 94 16.95 -11.26 -6.40
C GLY A 94 17.21 -9.97 -7.16
N HIS A 95 17.64 -8.96 -6.44
CA HIS A 95 18.01 -7.65 -6.99
C HIS A 95 19.46 -7.36 -6.65
N ALA A 96 20.27 -7.05 -7.68
CA ALA A 96 21.60 -6.50 -7.49
C ALA A 96 21.49 -5.00 -7.22
N ASP A 97 22.46 -4.44 -6.47
CA ASP A 97 22.52 -3.01 -6.26
C ASP A 97 23.02 -2.26 -7.52
N GLU A 98 22.94 -0.95 -7.50
CA GLU A 98 23.38 -0.10 -8.61
C GLU A 98 24.92 0.06 -8.68
N GLN A 99 25.65 -0.49 -7.70
CA GLN A 99 27.10 -0.42 -7.66
C GLN A 99 27.69 -1.58 -8.45
N GLY A 100 28.66 -1.26 -9.27
CA GLY A 100 29.34 -2.23 -10.13
C GLY A 100 28.78 -2.33 -11.55
N THR A 101 29.41 -3.16 -12.35
CA THR A 101 28.93 -3.45 -13.71
C THR A 101 27.90 -4.58 -13.69
N ARG A 102 27.06 -4.66 -14.71
CA ARG A 102 26.13 -5.75 -14.87
C ARG A 102 26.83 -7.14 -14.83
N ALA A 103 27.99 -7.24 -15.44
CA ALA A 103 28.74 -8.50 -15.44
C ALA A 103 29.23 -8.89 -14.05
N TYR A 104 29.63 -7.93 -13.23
CA TYR A 104 30.02 -8.13 -11.85
C TYR A 104 28.84 -8.58 -10.97
N ASN A 105 27.69 -7.93 -11.13
CA ASN A 105 26.50 -8.20 -10.33
C ASN A 105 25.78 -9.52 -10.70
N LEU A 106 26.15 -10.13 -11.84
CA LEU A 106 25.59 -11.39 -12.29
C LEU A 106 26.52 -12.59 -12.07
N ALA A 107 27.75 -12.35 -11.60
CA ALA A 107 28.74 -13.39 -11.34
C ALA A 107 28.57 -14.01 -9.96
#